data_8ede1aadca98978bcb24206a235a2d26
#
_entry.id   8ede1aadca98978bcb24206a235a2d26
#
_cell.length_a   1.000
_cell.length_b   1.000
_cell.length_c   1.000
_cell.angle_alpha   90.00
_cell.angle_beta   90.00
_cell.angle_gamma   90.00
#
_symmetry.space_group_name_H-M   'P 1'
#
loop_
_entity.id
_entity.type
_entity.pdbx_description
1 polymer ?
#
loop_
_entity_poly.entity_id
_entity_poly.type
_entity_poly.pdbx_seq_one_letter_code
_entity_poly.pdbx_strand_id
1 'polypeptide(L)'
;MNRTASDPLHIIILGGGPAGSACGLALLKLAAEIKRAVKVTLLESKQFTGEQHYNQCVGVLSNPLPDLMERELLVPFPTDLTRALITGYTLHGDREELPLEGDAEPSIALRRVQYDGYMLESAIERGVQVLPARATNLEFHEDGVIVYTDSAPVEGDVLVGAFGMDEGSAAFFSRVTKYEPPQALSSVVTKYHPGTEAMEAFGKHIHAFLPKHPRIEFGGITPKGDYVTINIAGRNVDAPLMSDFLKQPAVRDALPNFEIARKNDADDLRYYKGRFPCSLARNYYGDRFVMIGDSAGLVRSFKGKGVTAAVQTGIRAAETILSVGFSRAAFHDHYRSANEDLIGDMSYGQTMRHVVIFMARSGMLDAVIRAAHKEPRLRHALFGAVSGHEPYRTIWGDSLAPASLTAILGAVLRRTH
;
A
#
# COMPACT_ATOMS: atom_id res chain seq x y z
N MET A 1 -31.55 -17.87 11.83
CA MET A 1 -31.96 -16.44 11.81
C MET A 1 -33.33 -16.30 11.16
N ASN A 2 -34.34 -15.70 11.85
CA ASN A 2 -35.63 -15.42 11.24
C ASN A 2 -35.60 -14.08 10.51
N ARG A 3 -34.93 -14.02 9.35
CA ARG A 3 -34.95 -12.82 8.48
C ARG A 3 -35.97 -12.97 7.39
N THR A 4 -36.73 -11.89 7.15
CA THR A 4 -37.74 -11.82 6.08
C THR A 4 -37.08 -11.19 4.83
N ALA A 5 -37.65 -11.46 3.65
CA ALA A 5 -37.17 -10.86 2.39
C ALA A 5 -37.23 -9.32 2.36
N SER A 6 -37.92 -8.71 3.35
CA SER A 6 -38.04 -7.25 3.50
C SER A 6 -36.97 -6.62 4.39
N ASP A 7 -36.16 -7.42 5.08
CA ASP A 7 -35.12 -6.89 5.95
C ASP A 7 -33.94 -6.30 5.13
N PRO A 8 -33.32 -5.21 5.59
CA PRO A 8 -32.17 -4.63 4.89
C PRO A 8 -31.02 -5.63 4.82
N LEU A 9 -30.35 -5.71 3.66
CA LEU A 9 -29.13 -6.49 3.52
C LEU A 9 -28.07 -5.99 4.50
N HIS A 10 -27.61 -6.85 5.41
CA HIS A 10 -26.64 -6.46 6.43
C HIS A 10 -25.23 -6.90 6.07
N ILE A 11 -24.37 -5.95 5.78
CA ILE A 11 -22.97 -6.15 5.44
C ILE A 11 -22.11 -5.83 6.67
N ILE A 12 -21.22 -6.78 7.06
CA ILE A 12 -20.24 -6.57 8.12
C ILE A 12 -18.88 -6.35 7.46
N ILE A 13 -18.16 -5.33 7.89
CA ILE A 13 -16.81 -5.01 7.42
C ILE A 13 -15.83 -5.11 8.60
N LEU A 14 -14.76 -5.88 8.45
CA LEU A 14 -13.69 -6.00 9.47
C LEU A 14 -12.51 -5.12 9.09
N GLY A 15 -12.35 -4.00 9.77
CA GLY A 15 -11.28 -3.04 9.61
C GLY A 15 -11.72 -1.73 8.96
N GLY A 16 -11.42 -0.61 9.63
CA GLY A 16 -11.76 0.76 9.24
C GLY A 16 -10.66 1.50 8.49
N GLY A 17 -9.67 0.78 7.94
CA GLY A 17 -8.67 1.36 7.05
C GLY A 17 -9.26 1.76 5.69
N PRO A 18 -8.44 2.27 4.75
CA PRO A 18 -8.93 2.78 3.46
C PRO A 18 -9.81 1.82 2.67
N ALA A 19 -9.52 0.51 2.72
CA ALA A 19 -10.32 -0.49 2.02
C ALA A 19 -11.73 -0.62 2.62
N GLY A 20 -11.82 -0.75 3.95
CA GLY A 20 -13.11 -0.92 4.64
C GLY A 20 -13.97 0.33 4.60
N SER A 21 -13.37 1.50 4.83
CA SER A 21 -14.06 2.78 4.74
C SER A 21 -14.58 3.03 3.32
N ALA A 22 -13.77 2.78 2.29
CA ALA A 22 -14.19 2.90 0.89
C ALA A 22 -15.30 1.91 0.53
N CYS A 23 -15.21 0.66 1.00
CA CYS A 23 -16.27 -0.33 0.79
C CYS A 23 -17.58 0.12 1.42
N GLY A 24 -17.55 0.61 2.66
CA GLY A 24 -18.73 1.11 3.35
C GLY A 24 -19.39 2.29 2.64
N LEU A 25 -18.58 3.27 2.22
CA LEU A 25 -19.03 4.43 1.43
C LEU A 25 -19.66 4.01 0.10
N ALA A 26 -19.00 3.12 -0.66
CA ALA A 26 -19.49 2.61 -1.93
C ALA A 26 -20.80 1.83 -1.77
N LEU A 27 -20.91 0.99 -0.73
CA LEU A 27 -22.16 0.26 -0.43
C LEU A 27 -23.31 1.20 -0.20
N LEU A 28 -23.16 2.25 0.60
CA LEU A 28 -24.23 3.20 0.86
C LEU A 28 -24.62 4.02 -0.37
N LYS A 29 -23.62 4.49 -1.16
CA LYS A 29 -23.85 5.22 -2.41
C LYS A 29 -24.64 4.36 -3.39
N LEU A 30 -24.14 3.18 -3.72
CA LEU A 30 -24.75 2.28 -4.69
C LEU A 30 -26.14 1.79 -4.25
N ALA A 31 -26.30 1.50 -2.96
CA ALA A 31 -27.60 1.09 -2.41
C ALA A 31 -28.65 2.19 -2.57
N ALA A 32 -28.26 3.46 -2.39
CA ALA A 32 -29.16 4.60 -2.62
C ALA A 32 -29.52 4.74 -4.10
N GLU A 33 -28.57 4.56 -5.03
CA GLU A 33 -28.80 4.61 -6.47
C GLU A 33 -29.81 3.54 -6.94
N ILE A 34 -29.68 2.31 -6.44
CA ILE A 34 -30.58 1.19 -6.79
C ILE A 34 -31.81 1.08 -5.88
N LYS A 35 -32.00 2.01 -4.93
CA LYS A 35 -33.11 2.04 -3.94
C LYS A 35 -33.21 0.74 -3.13
N ARG A 36 -32.12 0.13 -2.75
CA ARG A 36 -32.02 -1.07 -1.94
C ARG A 36 -31.70 -0.72 -0.49
N ALA A 37 -32.52 -1.23 0.46
CA ALA A 37 -32.21 -1.05 1.87
C ALA A 37 -30.98 -1.89 2.27
N VAL A 38 -29.97 -1.24 2.85
CA VAL A 38 -28.76 -1.90 3.38
C VAL A 38 -28.46 -1.40 4.79
N LYS A 39 -27.83 -2.26 5.58
CA LYS A 39 -27.19 -1.92 6.84
C LYS A 39 -25.73 -2.27 6.72
N VAL A 40 -24.83 -1.30 6.97
CA VAL A 40 -23.39 -1.50 6.94
C VAL A 40 -22.84 -1.32 8.35
N THR A 41 -22.28 -2.39 8.93
CA THR A 41 -21.61 -2.37 10.23
C THR A 41 -20.12 -2.60 10.03
N LEU A 42 -19.29 -1.66 10.46
CA LEU A 42 -17.84 -1.72 10.35
C LEU A 42 -17.23 -1.86 11.75
N LEU A 43 -16.42 -2.89 11.95
CA LEU A 43 -15.69 -3.14 13.20
C LEU A 43 -14.27 -2.57 13.10
N GLU A 44 -13.94 -1.59 13.95
CA GLU A 44 -12.61 -1.01 14.05
C GLU A 44 -12.29 -0.68 15.51
N SER A 45 -11.31 -1.37 16.06
CA SER A 45 -10.90 -1.17 17.45
C SER A 45 -9.81 -0.10 17.63
N LYS A 46 -9.15 0.31 16.55
CA LYS A 46 -8.10 1.32 16.58
C LYS A 46 -8.70 2.72 16.58
N GLN A 47 -8.06 3.60 17.33
CA GLN A 47 -8.36 5.02 17.27
C GLN A 47 -7.36 5.71 16.34
N PHE A 48 -7.86 6.49 15.37
CA PHE A 48 -7.04 7.26 14.44
C PHE A 48 -6.76 8.69 14.92
N THR A 49 -7.12 8.99 16.17
CA THR A 49 -6.94 10.29 16.82
C THR A 49 -5.84 10.26 17.89
N GLY A 50 -5.25 11.42 18.19
CA GLY A 50 -4.24 11.57 19.22
C GLY A 50 -2.80 11.28 18.77
N GLU A 51 -1.88 11.17 19.74
CA GLU A 51 -0.45 10.94 19.47
C GLU A 51 -0.11 9.49 19.15
N GLN A 52 -0.97 8.55 19.50
CA GLN A 52 -0.77 7.14 19.19
C GLN A 52 -1.02 6.87 17.72
N HIS A 53 0.06 6.64 16.99
CA HIS A 53 0.02 6.39 15.55
C HIS A 53 0.02 4.90 15.26
N TYR A 54 -1.13 4.36 14.94
CA TYR A 54 -1.25 2.94 14.53
C TYR A 54 -0.69 2.67 13.14
N ASN A 55 -0.57 3.70 12.29
CA ASN A 55 -0.04 3.55 10.94
C ASN A 55 1.14 4.50 10.70
N GLN A 56 2.35 3.97 10.74
CA GLN A 56 3.62 4.66 10.54
C GLN A 56 4.21 4.37 9.16
N CYS A 57 3.39 4.36 8.12
CA CYS A 57 3.89 4.16 6.77
C CYS A 57 4.47 5.46 6.17
N VAL A 58 5.14 5.31 5.03
CA VAL A 58 5.71 6.45 4.28
C VAL A 58 4.64 7.46 3.86
N GLY A 59 3.40 7.00 3.56
CA GLY A 59 2.24 7.86 3.34
C GLY A 59 2.30 8.69 2.08
N VAL A 60 2.75 8.12 0.98
CA VAL A 60 2.71 8.73 -0.34
C VAL A 60 1.50 8.19 -1.10
N LEU A 61 0.64 9.09 -1.52
CA LEU A 61 -0.56 8.84 -2.31
C LEU A 61 -0.39 9.43 -3.71
N SER A 62 -1.04 8.85 -4.70
CA SER A 62 -0.93 9.29 -6.09
C SER A 62 -2.19 8.96 -6.86
N ASN A 63 -2.34 9.58 -8.00
CA ASN A 63 -3.41 9.27 -8.94
C ASN A 63 -3.51 7.75 -9.23
N PRO A 64 -4.73 7.27 -9.46
CA PRO A 64 -6.00 8.00 -9.56
C PRO A 64 -6.78 8.13 -8.23
N LEU A 65 -6.13 8.14 -7.05
CA LEU A 65 -6.82 8.11 -5.78
C LEU A 65 -7.75 9.31 -5.53
N PRO A 66 -7.35 10.58 -5.81
CA PRO A 66 -8.27 11.71 -5.65
C PRO A 66 -9.55 11.55 -6.50
N ASP A 67 -9.41 11.18 -7.76
CA ASP A 67 -10.53 10.94 -8.68
C ASP A 67 -11.47 9.83 -8.18
N LEU A 68 -10.90 8.73 -7.65
CA LEU A 68 -11.69 7.63 -7.10
C LEU A 68 -12.50 8.09 -5.87
N MET A 69 -11.91 8.90 -5.01
CA MET A 69 -12.61 9.43 -3.84
C MET A 69 -13.76 10.34 -4.25
N GLU A 70 -13.53 11.27 -5.15
CA GLU A 70 -14.52 12.26 -5.56
C GLU A 70 -15.64 11.66 -6.39
N ARG A 71 -15.32 10.84 -7.40
CA ARG A 71 -16.31 10.31 -8.34
C ARG A 71 -17.00 9.07 -7.83
N GLU A 72 -16.24 8.13 -7.27
CA GLU A 72 -16.78 6.83 -6.88
C GLU A 72 -17.32 6.81 -5.45
N LEU A 73 -16.73 7.58 -4.55
CA LEU A 73 -17.17 7.63 -3.14
C LEU A 73 -17.93 8.91 -2.80
N LEU A 74 -17.93 9.92 -3.66
CA LEU A 74 -18.46 11.27 -3.40
C LEU A 74 -17.83 11.91 -2.15
N VAL A 75 -16.57 11.62 -1.88
CA VAL A 75 -15.78 12.16 -0.78
C VAL A 75 -14.66 13.01 -1.36
N PRO A 76 -14.55 14.29 -1.02
CA PRO A 76 -13.46 15.13 -1.53
C PRO A 76 -12.11 14.63 -1.01
N PHE A 77 -11.06 14.81 -1.83
CA PHE A 77 -9.71 14.49 -1.36
C PHE A 77 -9.25 15.51 -0.34
N PRO A 78 -8.72 15.11 0.84
CA PRO A 78 -8.35 16.03 1.92
C PRO A 78 -7.01 16.74 1.62
N THR A 79 -7.06 17.78 0.80
CA THR A 79 -5.88 18.55 0.36
C THR A 79 -5.17 19.25 1.51
N ASP A 80 -5.88 19.62 2.56
CA ASP A 80 -5.36 20.21 3.80
C ASP A 80 -4.44 19.29 4.61
N LEU A 81 -4.56 17.97 4.41
CA LEU A 81 -3.64 16.98 4.99
C LEU A 81 -2.31 16.86 4.25
N THR A 82 -2.14 17.54 3.11
CA THR A 82 -0.91 17.48 2.32
C THR A 82 0.27 18.07 3.10
N ARG A 83 1.35 17.31 3.22
CA ARG A 83 2.60 17.72 3.85
C ARG A 83 3.67 18.11 2.85
N ALA A 84 3.72 17.41 1.72
CA ALA A 84 4.63 17.72 0.62
C ALA A 84 4.06 17.19 -0.71
N LEU A 85 4.43 17.84 -1.80
CA LEU A 85 4.25 17.34 -3.15
C LEU A 85 5.55 16.69 -3.61
N ILE A 86 5.45 15.48 -4.13
CA ILE A 86 6.58 14.71 -4.66
C ILE A 86 6.56 14.83 -6.18
N THR A 87 7.56 15.48 -6.74
CA THR A 87 7.65 15.73 -8.19
C THR A 87 8.58 14.75 -8.91
N GLY A 88 9.39 13.99 -8.18
CA GLY A 88 10.33 13.07 -8.80
C GLY A 88 10.95 12.10 -7.79
N TYR A 89 11.91 11.34 -8.30
CA TYR A 89 12.67 10.35 -7.54
C TYR A 89 14.15 10.51 -7.84
N THR A 90 15.00 10.21 -6.89
CA THR A 90 16.43 10.02 -7.12
C THR A 90 16.78 8.58 -6.79
N LEU A 91 17.13 7.79 -7.79
CA LEU A 91 17.54 6.39 -7.60
C LEU A 91 19.03 6.35 -7.27
N HIS A 92 19.38 5.73 -6.15
CA HIS A 92 20.75 5.55 -5.71
C HIS A 92 21.23 4.11 -5.87
N GLY A 93 22.37 3.94 -6.52
CA GLY A 93 23.18 2.73 -6.48
C GLY A 93 24.23 2.81 -5.37
N ASP A 94 25.34 2.05 -5.52
CA ASP A 94 26.46 2.11 -4.58
C ASP A 94 27.33 3.38 -4.79
N ARG A 95 27.44 3.85 -6.06
CA ARG A 95 28.31 4.98 -6.47
C ARG A 95 27.65 5.94 -7.44
N GLU A 96 26.55 5.52 -8.05
CA GLU A 96 25.84 6.28 -9.08
C GLU A 96 24.48 6.70 -8.55
N GLU A 97 24.01 7.84 -9.01
CA GLU A 97 22.64 8.31 -8.77
C GLU A 97 21.99 8.75 -10.06
N LEU A 98 20.68 8.68 -10.11
CA LEU A 98 19.88 9.06 -11.26
C LEU A 98 18.65 9.83 -10.82
N PRO A 99 18.60 11.14 -11.06
CA PRO A 99 17.36 11.90 -10.93
C PRO A 99 16.35 11.45 -12.00
N LEU A 100 15.15 11.13 -11.55
CA LEU A 100 14.06 10.62 -12.36
C LEU A 100 12.86 11.55 -12.19
N GLU A 101 12.50 12.22 -13.25
CA GLU A 101 11.32 13.06 -13.37
C GLU A 101 10.45 12.53 -14.50
N GLY A 102 9.16 12.76 -14.44
CA GLY A 102 8.21 12.37 -15.47
C GLY A 102 7.08 13.39 -15.56
N ASP A 103 6.29 13.28 -16.60
CA ASP A 103 5.14 14.16 -16.89
C ASP A 103 3.91 13.83 -16.00
N ALA A 104 4.03 12.86 -15.10
CA ALA A 104 2.96 12.47 -14.22
C ALA A 104 2.70 13.57 -13.17
N GLU A 105 1.44 13.72 -12.78
CA GLU A 105 1.07 14.63 -11.69
C GLU A 105 1.81 14.27 -10.39
N PRO A 106 2.18 15.29 -9.58
CA PRO A 106 2.89 15.08 -8.34
C PRO A 106 2.15 14.10 -7.42
N SER A 107 2.89 13.22 -6.77
CA SER A 107 2.36 12.41 -5.68
C SER A 107 2.25 13.23 -4.41
N ILE A 108 1.32 12.90 -3.54
CA ILE A 108 1.01 13.63 -2.31
C ILE A 108 1.57 12.86 -1.12
N ALA A 109 2.48 13.47 -0.36
CA ALA A 109 2.95 12.94 0.90
C ALA A 109 2.11 13.50 2.05
N LEU A 110 1.59 12.61 2.90
CA LEU A 110 0.76 12.97 4.06
C LEU A 110 0.95 11.97 5.22
N ARG A 111 0.34 12.25 6.36
CA ARG A 111 0.30 11.32 7.51
C ARG A 111 -0.87 10.37 7.34
N ARG A 112 -0.56 9.07 7.14
CA ARG A 112 -1.57 8.03 6.89
C ARG A 112 -2.63 7.91 7.98
N VAL A 113 -2.25 8.10 9.23
CA VAL A 113 -3.22 8.07 10.33
C VAL A 113 -4.31 9.14 10.17
N GLN A 114 -3.95 10.34 9.71
CA GLN A 114 -4.91 11.42 9.46
C GLN A 114 -5.81 11.09 8.26
N TYR A 115 -5.23 10.57 7.19
CA TYR A 115 -6.00 10.14 6.03
C TYR A 115 -6.95 8.97 6.35
N ASP A 116 -6.45 7.97 7.09
CA ASP A 116 -7.28 6.82 7.49
C ASP A 116 -8.43 7.27 8.40
N GLY A 117 -8.19 8.21 9.33
CA GLY A 117 -9.21 8.84 10.15
C GLY A 117 -10.25 9.60 9.34
N TYR A 118 -9.80 10.43 8.40
CA TYR A 118 -10.69 11.18 7.50
C TYR A 118 -11.62 10.26 6.69
N MET A 119 -11.09 9.16 6.14
CA MET A 119 -11.91 8.18 5.40
C MET A 119 -12.94 7.50 6.29
N LEU A 120 -12.56 7.16 7.52
CA LEU A 120 -13.48 6.52 8.48
C LEU A 120 -14.56 7.50 8.95
N GLU A 121 -14.21 8.74 9.25
CA GLU A 121 -15.14 9.81 9.61
C GLU A 121 -16.15 10.07 8.48
N SER A 122 -15.66 10.17 7.24
CA SER A 122 -16.54 10.29 6.06
C SER A 122 -17.51 9.12 5.93
N ALA A 123 -17.09 7.90 6.27
CA ALA A 123 -17.97 6.74 6.26
C ALA A 123 -19.04 6.82 7.36
N ILE A 124 -18.68 7.27 8.57
CA ILE A 124 -19.61 7.51 9.69
C ILE A 124 -20.66 8.57 9.31
N GLU A 125 -20.23 9.70 8.78
CA GLU A 125 -21.10 10.80 8.37
C GLU A 125 -22.13 10.38 7.30
N ARG A 126 -21.76 9.41 6.47
CA ARG A 126 -22.66 8.84 5.45
C ARG A 126 -23.58 7.73 5.97
N GLY A 127 -23.43 7.31 7.22
CA GLY A 127 -24.31 6.35 7.87
C GLY A 127 -23.76 4.92 8.02
N VAL A 128 -22.46 4.71 7.81
CA VAL A 128 -21.80 3.46 8.20
C VAL A 128 -21.80 3.37 9.74
N GLN A 129 -22.36 2.31 10.27
CA GLN A 129 -22.34 2.05 11.71
C GLN A 129 -20.97 1.52 12.12
N VAL A 130 -20.13 2.37 12.69
CA VAL A 130 -18.80 1.94 13.20
C VAL A 130 -18.92 1.50 14.65
N LEU A 131 -18.47 0.29 14.92
CA LEU A 131 -18.38 -0.27 16.27
C LEU A 131 -16.92 -0.35 16.70
N PRO A 132 -16.54 0.25 17.86
CA PRO A 132 -15.18 0.20 18.41
C PRO A 132 -14.94 -1.16 19.06
N ALA A 133 -14.98 -2.22 18.27
CA ALA A 133 -14.88 -3.60 18.73
C ALA A 133 -13.89 -4.39 17.87
N ARG A 134 -13.23 -5.36 18.50
CA ARG A 134 -12.31 -6.28 17.83
C ARG A 134 -13.00 -7.61 17.59
N ALA A 135 -12.98 -8.08 16.34
CA ALA A 135 -13.41 -9.42 16.01
C ALA A 135 -12.48 -10.46 16.65
N THR A 136 -13.04 -11.50 17.24
CA THR A 136 -12.31 -12.57 17.93
C THR A 136 -12.55 -13.95 17.29
N ASN A 137 -13.70 -14.16 16.66
CA ASN A 137 -14.03 -15.39 15.94
C ASN A 137 -15.13 -15.16 14.92
N LEU A 138 -15.38 -16.15 14.07
CA LEU A 138 -16.44 -16.15 13.03
C LEU A 138 -17.15 -17.50 12.98
N GLU A 139 -18.42 -17.45 12.54
CA GLU A 139 -19.18 -18.62 12.11
C GLU A 139 -19.94 -18.28 10.83
N PHE A 140 -19.93 -19.20 9.86
CA PHE A 140 -20.72 -19.11 8.62
C PHE A 140 -21.85 -20.13 8.67
N HIS A 141 -23.06 -19.66 8.36
CA HIS A 141 -24.28 -20.44 8.26
C HIS A 141 -24.85 -20.33 6.84
N GLU A 142 -25.80 -21.20 6.50
CA GLU A 142 -26.47 -21.14 5.19
C GLU A 142 -27.18 -19.80 4.95
N ASP A 143 -27.71 -19.19 6.00
CA ASP A 143 -28.51 -17.96 5.96
C ASP A 143 -27.74 -16.70 6.43
N GLY A 144 -26.48 -16.81 6.89
CA GLY A 144 -25.73 -15.64 7.35
C GLY A 144 -24.34 -15.92 7.91
N VAL A 145 -23.76 -14.89 8.53
CA VAL A 145 -22.48 -14.94 9.21
C VAL A 145 -22.60 -14.31 10.60
N ILE A 146 -21.95 -14.89 11.59
CA ILE A 146 -21.82 -14.35 12.94
C ILE A 146 -20.36 -13.97 13.16
N VAL A 147 -20.14 -12.73 13.54
CA VAL A 147 -18.84 -12.21 13.97
C VAL A 147 -18.86 -12.03 15.47
N TYR A 148 -18.08 -12.83 16.20
CA TYR A 148 -17.86 -12.66 17.63
C TYR A 148 -16.86 -11.55 17.85
N THR A 149 -17.13 -10.71 18.83
CA THR A 149 -16.24 -9.58 19.17
C THR A 149 -15.86 -9.65 20.65
N ASP A 150 -14.97 -8.76 21.07
CA ASP A 150 -14.65 -8.49 22.47
C ASP A 150 -15.80 -7.80 23.26
N SER A 151 -16.90 -7.55 22.57
CA SER A 151 -18.16 -6.99 23.11
C SER A 151 -19.32 -7.93 22.78
N ALA A 152 -20.30 -7.49 21.98
CA ALA A 152 -21.42 -8.28 21.56
C ALA A 152 -21.20 -8.89 20.15
N PRO A 153 -21.70 -10.10 19.85
CA PRO A 153 -21.65 -10.65 18.52
C PRO A 153 -22.48 -9.81 17.53
N VAL A 154 -22.04 -9.78 16.28
CA VAL A 154 -22.72 -9.09 15.18
C VAL A 154 -23.11 -10.13 14.14
N GLU A 155 -24.41 -10.14 13.79
CA GLU A 155 -24.96 -11.03 12.77
C GLU A 155 -25.19 -10.25 11.47
N GLY A 156 -24.88 -10.86 10.31
CA GLY A 156 -25.02 -10.26 9.00
C GLY A 156 -25.20 -11.27 7.89
N ASP A 157 -25.42 -10.78 6.67
CA ASP A 157 -25.62 -11.62 5.48
C ASP A 157 -24.30 -11.92 4.77
N VAL A 158 -23.35 -10.97 4.81
CA VAL A 158 -22.06 -11.06 4.14
C VAL A 158 -20.97 -10.34 4.95
N LEU A 159 -19.77 -10.87 4.88
CA LEU A 159 -18.59 -10.38 5.61
C LEU A 159 -17.52 -9.91 4.63
N VAL A 160 -17.05 -8.69 4.82
CA VAL A 160 -15.91 -8.11 4.09
C VAL A 160 -14.70 -8.05 5.00
N GLY A 161 -13.63 -8.77 4.64
CA GLY A 161 -12.37 -8.76 5.37
C GLY A 161 -11.46 -7.64 4.87
N ALA A 162 -11.43 -6.53 5.60
CA ALA A 162 -10.60 -5.34 5.33
C ALA A 162 -9.53 -5.11 6.40
N PHE A 163 -9.13 -6.15 7.10
CA PHE A 163 -8.26 -6.13 8.29
C PHE A 163 -6.77 -5.93 7.98
N GLY A 164 -6.42 -5.66 6.72
CA GLY A 164 -5.03 -5.45 6.32
C GLY A 164 -4.17 -6.69 6.58
N MET A 165 -3.07 -6.50 7.31
CA MET A 165 -2.12 -7.59 7.68
C MET A 165 -2.27 -8.02 9.13
N ASP A 166 -3.47 -7.89 9.74
CA ASP A 166 -3.71 -8.36 11.12
C ASP A 166 -3.69 -9.89 11.20
N GLU A 167 -2.71 -10.42 11.94
CA GLU A 167 -2.51 -11.87 12.07
C GLU A 167 -3.63 -12.56 12.84
N GLY A 168 -4.23 -11.86 13.81
CA GLY A 168 -5.35 -12.37 14.59
C GLY A 168 -6.56 -12.64 13.70
N SER A 169 -6.94 -11.64 12.90
CA SER A 169 -8.04 -11.76 11.94
C SER A 169 -7.74 -12.82 10.88
N ALA A 170 -6.54 -12.86 10.32
CA ALA A 170 -6.15 -13.89 9.37
C ALA A 170 -6.26 -15.30 9.96
N ALA A 171 -5.86 -15.47 11.23
CA ALA A 171 -5.86 -16.78 11.89
C ALA A 171 -7.29 -17.34 12.10
N PHE A 172 -8.27 -16.52 12.50
CA PHE A 172 -9.61 -17.04 12.66
C PHE A 172 -10.32 -17.28 11.32
N PHE A 173 -10.06 -16.47 10.28
CA PHE A 173 -10.53 -16.77 8.93
C PHE A 173 -9.97 -18.08 8.39
N SER A 174 -8.65 -18.32 8.57
CA SER A 174 -8.01 -19.57 8.12
C SER A 174 -8.54 -20.82 8.85
N ARG A 175 -9.06 -20.68 10.07
CA ARG A 175 -9.66 -21.81 10.82
C ARG A 175 -11.02 -22.22 10.29
N VAL A 176 -11.84 -21.25 9.85
CA VAL A 176 -13.24 -21.51 9.47
C VAL A 176 -13.46 -21.51 7.97
N THR A 177 -12.47 -21.09 7.20
CA THR A 177 -12.49 -21.08 5.74
C THR A 177 -11.20 -21.70 5.18
N LYS A 178 -11.06 -21.74 3.86
CA LYS A 178 -9.81 -22.13 3.20
C LYS A 178 -8.90 -20.92 2.91
N TYR A 179 -9.18 -19.77 3.50
CA TYR A 179 -8.36 -18.57 3.31
C TYR A 179 -6.93 -18.77 3.83
N GLU A 180 -5.97 -18.43 2.99
CA GLU A 180 -4.56 -18.35 3.35
C GLU A 180 -4.08 -16.91 3.13
N PRO A 181 -3.51 -16.24 4.15
CA PRO A 181 -3.08 -14.86 4.04
C PRO A 181 -1.96 -14.70 3.00
N PRO A 182 -1.79 -13.49 2.43
CA PRO A 182 -0.71 -13.23 1.50
C PRO A 182 0.65 -13.29 2.20
N GLN A 183 1.70 -13.61 1.44
CA GLN A 183 3.07 -13.43 1.91
C GLN A 183 3.35 -11.94 2.14
N ALA A 184 4.14 -11.63 3.17
CA ALA A 184 4.45 -10.27 3.54
C ALA A 184 5.94 -9.98 3.55
N LEU A 185 6.28 -8.72 3.26
CA LEU A 185 7.54 -8.11 3.61
C LEU A 185 7.41 -7.36 4.93
N SER A 186 8.47 -7.36 5.71
CA SER A 186 8.60 -6.49 6.87
C SER A 186 9.11 -5.12 6.43
N SER A 187 8.73 -4.08 7.15
CA SER A 187 9.27 -2.73 7.00
C SER A 187 9.64 -2.15 8.36
N VAL A 188 10.64 -1.27 8.35
CA VAL A 188 10.96 -0.40 9.48
C VAL A 188 10.93 1.03 8.97
N VAL A 189 10.29 1.90 9.74
CA VAL A 189 10.13 3.32 9.41
C VAL A 189 10.62 4.15 10.58
N THR A 190 11.30 5.26 10.29
CA THR A 190 11.67 6.29 11.26
C THR A 190 11.43 7.68 10.69
N LYS A 191 11.42 8.68 11.54
CA LYS A 191 11.30 10.09 11.18
C LYS A 191 12.55 10.83 11.62
N TYR A 192 13.00 11.74 10.78
CA TYR A 192 14.15 12.57 11.05
C TYR A 192 13.84 14.03 10.73
N HIS A 193 14.11 14.93 11.66
CA HIS A 193 13.83 16.36 11.58
C HIS A 193 15.16 17.14 11.42
N PRO A 194 15.60 17.45 10.19
CA PRO A 194 16.89 18.11 9.96
C PRO A 194 16.87 19.63 10.15
N GLY A 195 15.70 20.21 10.36
CA GLY A 195 15.47 21.65 10.41
C GLY A 195 15.00 22.22 9.06
N THR A 196 14.41 23.43 9.12
CA THR A 196 13.71 24.04 7.97
C THR A 196 14.61 24.25 6.76
N GLU A 197 15.76 24.89 6.95
CA GLU A 197 16.72 25.18 5.88
C GLU A 197 17.19 23.90 5.16
N ALA A 198 17.45 22.86 5.94
CA ALA A 198 17.88 21.57 5.40
C ALA A 198 16.74 20.87 4.63
N MET A 199 15.48 21.04 5.05
CA MET A 199 14.34 20.52 4.32
C MET A 199 14.08 21.25 3.00
N GLU A 200 14.29 22.56 2.95
CA GLU A 200 14.21 23.35 1.71
C GLU A 200 15.27 22.89 0.70
N ALA A 201 16.50 22.68 1.16
CA ALA A 201 17.61 22.16 0.33
C ALA A 201 17.37 20.72 -0.14
N PHE A 202 16.71 19.88 0.66
CA PHE A 202 16.40 18.49 0.29
C PHE A 202 15.46 18.39 -0.92
N GLY A 203 14.54 19.33 -1.06
CA GLY A 203 13.64 19.44 -2.20
C GLY A 203 12.46 18.45 -2.16
N LYS A 204 11.95 18.09 -3.36
CA LYS A 204 10.67 17.38 -3.53
C LYS A 204 10.82 15.96 -4.10
N HIS A 205 12.03 15.41 -4.13
CA HIS A 205 12.26 14.04 -4.60
C HIS A 205 12.21 13.02 -3.45
N ILE A 206 11.72 11.83 -3.77
CA ILE A 206 11.96 10.65 -2.96
C ILE A 206 13.31 10.06 -3.36
N HIS A 207 14.22 9.92 -2.40
CA HIS A 207 15.45 9.19 -2.60
C HIS A 207 15.20 7.70 -2.41
N ALA A 208 15.37 6.90 -3.47
CA ALA A 208 15.15 5.46 -3.49
C ALA A 208 16.49 4.73 -3.51
N PHE A 209 16.69 3.78 -2.61
CA PHE A 209 17.91 3.00 -2.44
C PHE A 209 17.64 1.53 -2.68
N LEU A 210 18.53 0.89 -3.43
CA LEU A 210 18.54 -0.56 -3.64
C LEU A 210 19.86 -1.11 -3.10
N PRO A 211 19.98 -1.31 -1.78
CA PRO A 211 21.25 -1.62 -1.14
C PRO A 211 21.70 -3.05 -1.45
N LYS A 212 23.02 -3.24 -1.51
CA LYS A 212 23.64 -4.55 -1.62
C LYS A 212 23.62 -5.28 -0.28
N HIS A 213 22.41 -5.68 0.15
CA HIS A 213 22.18 -6.31 1.44
C HIS A 213 21.27 -7.54 1.31
N PRO A 214 21.53 -8.67 2.00
CA PRO A 214 20.76 -9.90 1.83
C PRO A 214 19.31 -9.81 2.35
N ARG A 215 19.02 -8.98 3.34
CA ARG A 215 17.72 -8.85 3.98
C ARG A 215 16.96 -7.57 3.58
N ILE A 216 17.66 -6.48 3.25
CA ILE A 216 17.04 -5.24 2.79
C ILE A 216 16.85 -5.33 1.27
N GLU A 217 15.65 -5.17 0.80
CA GLU A 217 15.32 -5.17 -0.63
C GLU A 217 15.29 -3.77 -1.21
N PHE A 218 14.78 -2.82 -0.45
CA PHE A 218 14.82 -1.39 -0.79
C PHE A 218 14.77 -0.52 0.45
N GLY A 219 15.21 0.70 0.31
CA GLY A 219 15.08 1.77 1.29
C GLY A 219 14.61 3.06 0.61
N GLY A 220 14.17 4.01 1.41
CA GLY A 220 13.76 5.31 0.88
C GLY A 220 13.83 6.41 1.92
N ILE A 221 14.02 7.65 1.42
CA ILE A 221 13.92 8.89 2.19
C ILE A 221 12.88 9.75 1.48
N THR A 222 11.81 10.09 2.19
CA THR A 222 10.65 10.81 1.63
C THR A 222 10.44 12.11 2.36
N PRO A 223 10.44 13.28 1.69
CA PRO A 223 10.17 14.57 2.33
C PRO A 223 8.70 14.67 2.74
N LYS A 224 8.46 15.27 3.93
CA LYS A 224 7.13 15.48 4.51
C LYS A 224 7.02 16.78 5.27
N GLY A 225 7.19 17.90 4.59
CA GLY A 225 7.16 19.22 5.19
C GLY A 225 8.41 19.48 6.02
N ASP A 226 8.28 19.43 7.34
CA ASP A 226 9.35 19.73 8.31
C ASP A 226 10.25 18.55 8.67
N TYR A 227 10.01 17.35 8.09
CA TYR A 227 10.80 16.16 8.35
C TYR A 227 10.88 15.25 7.12
N VAL A 228 11.80 14.31 7.16
CA VAL A 228 11.85 13.19 6.24
C VAL A 228 11.37 11.91 6.94
N THR A 229 10.65 11.07 6.19
CA THR A 229 10.38 9.69 6.59
C THR A 229 11.39 8.79 5.93
N ILE A 230 12.12 8.01 6.73
CA ILE A 230 13.10 7.03 6.26
C ILE A 230 12.51 5.65 6.45
N ASN A 231 12.58 4.81 5.44
CA ASN A 231 12.09 3.45 5.51
C ASN A 231 13.04 2.45 4.87
N ILE A 232 13.03 1.25 5.41
CA ILE A 232 13.58 0.05 4.75
C ILE A 232 12.50 -1.01 4.69
N ALA A 233 12.58 -1.86 3.67
CA ALA A 233 11.70 -3.02 3.53
C ALA A 233 12.47 -4.24 3.02
N GLY A 234 12.02 -5.42 3.41
CA GLY A 234 12.65 -6.67 3.03
C GLY A 234 12.23 -7.84 3.92
N ARG A 235 13.06 -8.87 3.96
CA ARG A 235 12.77 -10.08 4.75
C ARG A 235 13.23 -9.91 6.19
N ASN A 236 12.28 -9.89 7.12
CA ASN A 236 12.55 -9.79 8.57
C ASN A 236 13.48 -8.61 8.92
N VAL A 237 13.20 -7.42 8.34
CA VAL A 237 13.94 -6.21 8.68
C VAL A 237 13.56 -5.74 10.09
N ASP A 238 14.52 -5.13 10.78
CA ASP A 238 14.42 -4.70 12.18
C ASP A 238 15.16 -3.38 12.44
N ALA A 239 15.11 -2.87 13.66
CA ALA A 239 15.76 -1.63 14.04
C ALA A 239 17.29 -1.64 13.86
N PRO A 240 18.04 -2.72 14.22
CA PRO A 240 19.46 -2.82 13.90
C PRO A 240 19.77 -2.66 12.42
N LEU A 241 18.97 -3.28 11.52
CA LEU A 241 19.16 -3.13 10.09
C LEU A 241 18.86 -1.72 9.59
N MET A 242 17.89 -1.01 10.19
CA MET A 242 17.68 0.40 9.89
C MET A 242 18.89 1.23 10.32
N SER A 243 19.47 0.97 11.50
CA SER A 243 20.69 1.65 11.93
C SER A 243 21.87 1.41 10.98
N ASP A 244 22.02 0.19 10.46
CA ASP A 244 23.07 -0.13 9.49
C ASP A 244 22.80 0.51 8.12
N PHE A 245 21.54 0.59 7.71
CA PHE A 245 21.15 1.32 6.50
C PHE A 245 21.50 2.81 6.59
N LEU A 246 21.22 3.45 7.72
CA LEU A 246 21.55 4.85 7.97
C LEU A 246 23.06 5.16 7.96
N LYS A 247 23.93 4.15 8.16
CA LYS A 247 25.38 4.28 8.10
C LYS A 247 25.95 4.18 6.69
N GLN A 248 25.16 3.74 5.69
CA GLN A 248 25.63 3.61 4.31
C GLN A 248 25.99 4.98 3.72
N PRO A 249 27.12 5.11 3.00
CA PRO A 249 27.55 6.42 2.48
C PRO A 249 26.49 7.12 1.65
N ALA A 250 25.90 6.45 0.65
CA ALA A 250 24.88 7.05 -0.20
C ALA A 250 23.63 7.52 0.58
N VAL A 251 23.27 6.84 1.68
CA VAL A 251 22.15 7.23 2.54
C VAL A 251 22.52 8.45 3.37
N ARG A 252 23.74 8.48 3.92
CA ARG A 252 24.22 9.62 4.71
C ARG A 252 24.37 10.87 3.87
N ASP A 253 24.90 10.73 2.66
CA ASP A 253 25.07 11.85 1.72
C ASP A 253 23.72 12.44 1.27
N ALA A 254 22.67 11.61 1.18
CA ALA A 254 21.33 12.05 0.87
C ALA A 254 20.56 12.64 2.07
N LEU A 255 21.01 12.40 3.32
CA LEU A 255 20.33 12.91 4.51
C LEU A 255 20.87 14.28 4.90
N PRO A 256 20.05 15.34 4.84
CA PRO A 256 20.51 16.69 5.15
C PRO A 256 20.88 16.81 6.63
N ASN A 257 22.07 17.38 6.93
CA ASN A 257 22.58 17.64 8.28
C ASN A 257 22.65 16.43 9.24
N PHE A 258 22.65 15.20 8.70
CA PHE A 258 22.54 13.97 9.52
C PHE A 258 23.71 13.79 10.50
N GLU A 259 24.92 14.23 10.17
CA GLU A 259 26.07 14.10 11.06
C GLU A 259 26.00 15.09 12.25
N ILE A 260 25.45 16.26 12.06
CA ILE A 260 25.25 17.27 13.10
C ILE A 260 24.17 16.78 14.09
N ALA A 261 23.05 16.33 13.58
CA ALA A 261 21.96 15.77 14.37
C ALA A 261 22.40 14.52 15.16
N ARG A 262 23.28 13.68 14.57
CA ARG A 262 23.78 12.47 15.22
C ARG A 262 24.54 12.70 16.53
N LYS A 263 25.18 13.86 16.70
CA LYS A 263 25.81 14.22 17.98
C LYS A 263 24.81 14.55 19.07
N ASN A 264 23.60 15.01 18.67
CA ASN A 264 22.57 15.52 19.58
C ASN A 264 21.34 14.61 19.71
N ASP A 265 20.93 13.85 18.64
CA ASP A 265 19.61 13.19 18.58
C ASP A 265 19.61 11.76 18.02
N ALA A 266 20.73 11.19 17.60
CA ALA A 266 20.74 9.90 16.89
C ALA A 266 20.37 8.70 17.79
N ASP A 267 20.51 8.81 19.09
CA ASP A 267 20.06 7.79 20.04
C ASP A 267 18.54 7.84 20.30
N ASP A 268 17.86 8.88 19.79
CA ASP A 268 16.42 9.13 20.00
C ASP A 268 15.52 8.78 18.80
N LEU A 269 16.06 8.23 17.70
CA LEU A 269 15.22 7.82 16.57
C LEU A 269 14.30 6.67 16.97
N ARG A 270 13.00 6.93 16.93
CA ARG A 270 11.99 5.89 17.17
C ARG A 270 11.77 5.07 15.90
N TYR A 271 11.88 3.74 16.03
CA TYR A 271 11.69 2.79 14.94
C TYR A 271 10.33 2.12 15.03
N TYR A 272 9.59 2.16 13.94
CA TYR A 272 8.27 1.57 13.83
C TYR A 272 8.31 0.41 12.85
N LYS A 273 7.87 -0.76 13.30
CA LYS A 273 7.75 -1.94 12.44
C LYS A 273 6.41 -1.96 11.75
N GLY A 274 6.41 -2.36 10.48
CA GLY A 274 5.23 -2.58 9.67
C GLY A 274 5.37 -3.84 8.83
N ARG A 275 4.27 -4.19 8.17
CA ARG A 275 4.21 -5.30 7.19
C ARG A 275 3.30 -4.88 6.06
N PHE A 276 3.59 -5.35 4.87
CA PHE A 276 2.73 -5.18 3.70
C PHE A 276 2.79 -6.42 2.82
N PRO A 277 1.71 -6.75 2.09
CA PRO A 277 1.66 -7.95 1.29
C PRO A 277 2.54 -7.85 0.05
N CYS A 278 3.09 -8.98 -0.37
CA CYS A 278 3.88 -9.12 -1.60
C CYS A 278 3.41 -10.26 -2.50
N SER A 279 2.30 -10.89 -2.18
CA SER A 279 1.62 -11.90 -3.00
C SER A 279 0.11 -11.78 -2.86
N LEU A 280 -0.63 -12.44 -3.75
CA LEU A 280 -2.07 -12.63 -3.60
C LEU A 280 -2.34 -13.64 -2.48
N ALA A 281 -3.37 -13.41 -1.68
CA ALA A 281 -3.92 -14.40 -0.75
C ALA A 281 -4.57 -15.55 -1.51
N ARG A 282 -4.59 -16.74 -0.92
CA ARG A 282 -5.35 -17.85 -1.49
C ARG A 282 -6.75 -17.89 -0.89
N ASN A 283 -7.73 -18.31 -1.71
CA ASN A 283 -9.13 -18.42 -1.31
C ASN A 283 -9.64 -17.16 -0.58
N TYR A 284 -9.28 -15.97 -1.10
CA TYR A 284 -9.63 -14.68 -0.51
C TYR A 284 -11.09 -14.27 -0.72
N TYR A 285 -11.92 -15.17 -1.24
CA TYR A 285 -13.38 -15.11 -1.28
C TYR A 285 -14.00 -16.50 -1.20
N GLY A 286 -15.24 -16.53 -0.76
CA GLY A 286 -16.08 -17.72 -0.65
C GLY A 286 -17.54 -17.33 -0.56
N ASP A 287 -18.41 -18.27 -0.22
CA ASP A 287 -19.80 -17.95 0.04
C ASP A 287 -19.87 -17.04 1.27
N ARG A 288 -20.55 -15.90 1.12
CA ARG A 288 -20.76 -14.87 2.14
C ARG A 288 -19.51 -14.18 2.68
N PHE A 289 -18.35 -14.30 2.02
CA PHE A 289 -17.19 -13.48 2.40
C PHE A 289 -16.30 -13.12 1.22
N VAL A 290 -15.65 -11.94 1.34
CA VAL A 290 -14.62 -11.46 0.41
C VAL A 290 -13.56 -10.66 1.18
N MET A 291 -12.29 -10.86 0.85
CA MET A 291 -11.18 -10.03 1.33
C MET A 291 -10.90 -8.91 0.36
N ILE A 292 -10.53 -7.73 0.88
CA ILE A 292 -10.21 -6.53 0.10
C ILE A 292 -8.89 -5.92 0.58
N GLY A 293 -8.22 -5.15 -0.28
CA GLY A 293 -6.95 -4.49 0.05
C GLY A 293 -5.85 -5.46 0.44
N ASP A 294 -5.10 -5.10 1.47
CA ASP A 294 -3.93 -5.89 1.94
C ASP A 294 -4.31 -7.29 2.42
N SER A 295 -5.50 -7.49 2.99
CA SER A 295 -5.95 -8.82 3.42
C SER A 295 -6.19 -9.77 2.25
N ALA A 296 -6.52 -9.25 1.06
CA ALA A 296 -6.55 -10.03 -0.18
C ALA A 296 -5.17 -10.13 -0.86
N GLY A 297 -4.20 -9.31 -0.44
CA GLY A 297 -2.94 -9.16 -1.15
C GLY A 297 -3.07 -8.44 -2.49
N LEU A 298 -4.18 -7.74 -2.73
CA LEU A 298 -4.44 -6.97 -3.94
C LEU A 298 -3.74 -5.62 -3.87
N VAL A 299 -2.43 -5.64 -4.11
CA VAL A 299 -1.55 -4.48 -4.09
C VAL A 299 -0.58 -4.52 -5.26
N ARG A 300 0.00 -3.39 -5.60
CA ARG A 300 1.15 -3.38 -6.51
C ARG A 300 2.40 -3.87 -5.77
N SER A 301 2.79 -5.11 -6.01
CA SER A 301 3.73 -5.91 -5.22
C SER A 301 5.17 -5.38 -5.16
N PHE A 302 5.61 -4.53 -6.10
CA PHE A 302 6.97 -3.97 -6.10
C PHE A 302 7.06 -2.68 -5.27
N LYS A 303 6.03 -1.82 -5.31
CA LYS A 303 6.07 -0.48 -4.70
C LYS A 303 5.17 -0.28 -3.48
N GLY A 304 4.34 -1.26 -3.15
CA GLY A 304 3.45 -1.14 -1.99
C GLY A 304 2.47 0.05 -2.10
N LYS A 305 2.01 0.43 -3.30
CA LYS A 305 0.92 1.40 -3.48
C LYS A 305 -0.42 0.79 -3.05
N GLY A 306 -0.53 0.50 -1.75
CA GLY A 306 -1.66 -0.22 -1.19
C GLY A 306 -2.94 0.61 -1.08
N VAL A 307 -2.85 1.94 -0.91
CA VAL A 307 -4.06 2.75 -0.61
C VAL A 307 -4.99 2.84 -1.80
N THR A 308 -4.48 3.18 -2.98
CA THR A 308 -5.29 3.24 -4.20
C THR A 308 -5.93 1.88 -4.49
N ALA A 309 -5.16 0.80 -4.44
CA ALA A 309 -5.67 -0.56 -4.61
C ALA A 309 -6.69 -0.95 -3.52
N ALA A 310 -6.47 -0.52 -2.27
CA ALA A 310 -7.40 -0.76 -1.17
C ALA A 310 -8.76 -0.09 -1.43
N VAL A 311 -8.77 1.16 -1.86
CA VAL A 311 -9.99 1.89 -2.22
C VAL A 311 -10.67 1.23 -3.42
N GLN A 312 -9.95 0.93 -4.49
CA GLN A 312 -10.49 0.26 -5.68
C GLN A 312 -11.14 -1.09 -5.36
N THR A 313 -10.44 -1.92 -4.58
CA THR A 313 -10.97 -3.25 -4.22
C THR A 313 -12.17 -3.15 -3.29
N GLY A 314 -12.24 -2.13 -2.44
CA GLY A 314 -13.42 -1.84 -1.62
C GLY A 314 -14.64 -1.48 -2.47
N ILE A 315 -14.47 -0.59 -3.46
CA ILE A 315 -15.53 -0.20 -4.41
C ILE A 315 -15.99 -1.43 -5.20
N ARG A 316 -15.08 -2.19 -5.81
CA ARG A 316 -15.38 -3.39 -6.61
C ARG A 316 -16.10 -4.50 -5.82
N ALA A 317 -15.77 -4.64 -4.53
CA ALA A 317 -16.48 -5.57 -3.66
C ALA A 317 -17.91 -5.09 -3.37
N ALA A 318 -18.12 -3.80 -3.13
CA ALA A 318 -19.43 -3.21 -2.93
C ALA A 318 -20.32 -3.36 -4.18
N GLU A 319 -19.78 -3.09 -5.36
CA GLU A 319 -20.46 -3.30 -6.65
C GLU A 319 -20.89 -4.76 -6.82
N THR A 320 -19.99 -5.71 -6.58
CA THR A 320 -20.29 -7.14 -6.71
C THR A 320 -21.39 -7.56 -5.74
N ILE A 321 -21.30 -7.17 -4.47
CA ILE A 321 -22.28 -7.53 -3.42
C ILE A 321 -23.67 -7.03 -3.78
N LEU A 322 -23.81 -5.81 -4.28
CA LEU A 322 -25.10 -5.19 -4.53
C LEU A 322 -25.70 -5.55 -5.89
N SER A 323 -24.86 -5.70 -6.94
CA SER A 323 -25.34 -5.93 -8.31
C SER A 323 -25.51 -7.40 -8.66
N VAL A 324 -24.66 -8.28 -8.09
CA VAL A 324 -24.63 -9.72 -8.45
C VAL A 324 -24.95 -10.60 -7.25
N GLY A 325 -24.49 -10.22 -6.05
CA GLY A 325 -24.65 -10.99 -4.83
C GLY A 325 -23.32 -11.36 -4.17
N PHE A 326 -23.39 -12.28 -3.23
CA PHE A 326 -22.25 -12.60 -2.35
C PHE A 326 -21.97 -14.10 -2.26
N SER A 327 -22.34 -14.85 -3.30
CA SER A 327 -21.91 -16.25 -3.46
C SER A 327 -20.45 -16.30 -3.93
N ARG A 328 -19.81 -17.45 -3.72
CA ARG A 328 -18.46 -17.71 -4.25
C ARG A 328 -18.39 -17.50 -5.77
N ALA A 329 -19.43 -17.89 -6.51
CA ALA A 329 -19.51 -17.68 -7.96
C ALA A 329 -19.57 -16.20 -8.31
N ALA A 330 -20.40 -15.40 -7.62
CA ALA A 330 -20.46 -13.95 -7.82
C ALA A 330 -19.10 -13.28 -7.60
N PHE A 331 -18.38 -13.62 -6.53
CA PHE A 331 -17.05 -13.09 -6.29
C PHE A 331 -16.00 -13.59 -7.28
N HIS A 332 -16.12 -14.85 -7.76
CA HIS A 332 -15.22 -15.36 -8.79
C HIS A 332 -15.41 -14.62 -10.12
N ASP A 333 -16.66 -14.54 -10.59
CA ASP A 333 -16.95 -14.09 -11.94
C ASP A 333 -16.94 -12.56 -12.08
N HIS A 334 -17.22 -11.82 -10.98
CA HIS A 334 -17.27 -10.37 -11.00
C HIS A 334 -16.16 -9.70 -10.21
N TYR A 335 -16.04 -9.98 -8.89
CA TYR A 335 -15.02 -9.31 -8.09
C TYR A 335 -13.60 -9.64 -8.52
N ARG A 336 -13.28 -10.92 -8.73
CA ARG A 336 -11.96 -11.33 -9.22
C ARG A 336 -11.67 -10.76 -10.60
N SER A 337 -12.64 -10.83 -11.52
CA SER A 337 -12.49 -10.30 -12.89
C SER A 337 -12.33 -8.79 -12.92
N ALA A 338 -13.05 -8.04 -12.06
CA ALA A 338 -12.86 -6.60 -11.92
C ALA A 338 -11.45 -6.23 -11.40
N ASN A 339 -10.78 -7.13 -10.69
CA ASN A 339 -9.42 -6.93 -10.17
C ASN A 339 -8.32 -7.56 -11.05
N GLU A 340 -8.61 -7.97 -12.30
CA GLU A 340 -7.64 -8.59 -13.20
C GLU A 340 -6.49 -7.64 -13.57
N ASP A 341 -6.74 -6.34 -13.56
CA ASP A 341 -5.71 -5.30 -13.70
C ASP A 341 -4.62 -5.37 -12.61
N LEU A 342 -5.01 -5.67 -11.36
CA LEU A 342 -4.08 -5.85 -10.25
C LEU A 342 -3.47 -7.26 -10.25
N ILE A 343 -4.30 -8.28 -10.49
CA ILE A 343 -3.90 -9.69 -10.44
C ILE A 343 -2.93 -10.01 -11.59
N GLY A 344 -3.28 -9.62 -12.81
CA GLY A 344 -2.47 -9.87 -14.00
C GLY A 344 -1.12 -9.15 -13.97
N ASP A 345 -1.07 -7.95 -13.37
CA ASP A 345 0.17 -7.17 -13.25
C ASP A 345 1.10 -7.68 -12.13
N MET A 346 0.55 -8.46 -11.18
CA MET A 346 1.30 -8.91 -9.99
C MET A 346 2.49 -9.80 -10.33
N SER A 347 2.36 -10.70 -11.29
CA SER A 347 3.44 -11.61 -11.72
C SER A 347 4.61 -10.83 -12.32
N TYR A 348 4.32 -9.79 -13.09
CA TYR A 348 5.33 -8.88 -13.65
C TYR A 348 6.05 -8.12 -12.54
N GLY A 349 5.30 -7.58 -11.58
CA GLY A 349 5.87 -6.88 -10.42
C GLY A 349 6.75 -7.77 -9.55
N GLN A 350 6.34 -9.03 -9.29
CA GLN A 350 7.14 -10.00 -8.53
C GLN A 350 8.44 -10.35 -9.27
N THR A 351 8.36 -10.60 -10.58
CA THR A 351 9.55 -10.90 -11.39
C THR A 351 10.49 -9.69 -11.42
N MET A 352 9.97 -8.49 -11.63
CA MET A 352 10.75 -7.25 -11.59
C MET A 352 11.48 -7.07 -10.25
N ARG A 353 10.78 -7.30 -9.15
CA ARG A 353 11.37 -7.26 -7.81
C ARG A 353 12.58 -8.19 -7.70
N HIS A 354 12.46 -9.45 -8.15
CA HIS A 354 13.58 -10.40 -8.10
C HIS A 354 14.75 -9.97 -8.97
N VAL A 355 14.48 -9.48 -10.19
CA VAL A 355 15.53 -8.99 -11.10
C VAL A 355 16.25 -7.76 -10.51
N VAL A 356 15.51 -6.80 -9.99
CA VAL A 356 16.08 -5.59 -9.38
C VAL A 356 16.93 -5.94 -8.15
N ILE A 357 16.45 -6.83 -7.28
CA ILE A 357 17.21 -7.32 -6.12
C ILE A 357 18.50 -8.04 -6.58
N PHE A 358 18.41 -8.87 -7.61
CA PHE A 358 19.60 -9.54 -8.17
C PHE A 358 20.62 -8.53 -8.70
N MET A 359 20.18 -7.54 -9.48
CA MET A 359 21.06 -6.48 -10.01
C MET A 359 21.73 -5.68 -8.89
N ALA A 360 20.97 -5.31 -7.85
CA ALA A 360 21.52 -4.62 -6.70
C ALA A 360 22.59 -5.45 -5.98
N ARG A 361 22.29 -6.71 -5.67
CA ARG A 361 23.22 -7.61 -4.95
C ARG A 361 24.46 -8.00 -5.75
N SER A 362 24.35 -8.10 -7.07
CA SER A 362 25.49 -8.37 -7.95
C SER A 362 26.36 -7.13 -8.24
N GLY A 363 25.93 -5.95 -7.78
CA GLY A 363 26.60 -4.67 -8.06
C GLY A 363 26.43 -4.21 -9.52
N MET A 364 25.43 -4.73 -10.23
CA MET A 364 25.12 -4.31 -11.61
C MET A 364 24.27 -3.02 -11.65
N LEU A 365 23.70 -2.60 -10.53
CA LEU A 365 22.80 -1.44 -10.49
C LEU A 365 23.46 -0.16 -10.99
N ASP A 366 24.71 0.11 -10.60
CA ASP A 366 25.45 1.28 -11.07
C ASP A 366 25.63 1.29 -12.60
N ALA A 367 25.82 0.12 -13.22
CA ALA A 367 25.90 0.02 -14.67
C ALA A 367 24.53 0.32 -15.33
N VAL A 368 23.43 -0.15 -14.73
CA VAL A 368 22.06 0.17 -15.19
C VAL A 368 21.79 1.67 -15.07
N ILE A 369 22.16 2.29 -13.96
CA ILE A 369 22.03 3.74 -13.75
C ILE A 369 22.82 4.51 -14.82
N ARG A 370 24.09 4.16 -15.06
CA ARG A 370 24.90 4.77 -16.13
C ARG A 370 24.30 4.60 -17.53
N ALA A 371 23.72 3.43 -17.80
CA ALA A 371 23.03 3.19 -19.07
C ALA A 371 21.78 4.09 -19.19
N ALA A 372 21.02 4.26 -18.13
CA ALA A 372 19.81 5.06 -18.11
C ALA A 372 20.05 6.58 -18.26
N HIS A 373 21.23 7.07 -17.91
CA HIS A 373 21.61 8.45 -18.24
C HIS A 373 21.65 8.72 -19.75
N LYS A 374 21.86 7.67 -20.57
CA LYS A 374 22.03 7.78 -22.02
C LYS A 374 20.86 7.23 -22.82
N GLU A 375 20.07 6.29 -22.21
CA GLU A 375 18.96 5.62 -22.90
C GLU A 375 17.63 6.05 -22.29
N PRO A 376 16.84 6.88 -23.03
CA PRO A 376 15.58 7.44 -22.51
C PRO A 376 14.54 6.38 -22.14
N ARG A 377 14.43 5.27 -22.91
CA ARG A 377 13.48 4.19 -22.58
C ARG A 377 13.80 3.51 -21.27
N LEU A 378 15.09 3.25 -21.04
CA LEU A 378 15.53 2.67 -19.77
C LEU A 378 15.29 3.64 -18.60
N ARG A 379 15.53 4.93 -18.82
CA ARG A 379 15.22 5.98 -17.84
C ARG A 379 13.73 6.01 -17.51
N HIS A 380 12.86 5.96 -18.54
CA HIS A 380 11.41 5.88 -18.39
C HIS A 380 10.97 4.61 -17.62
N ALA A 381 11.53 3.45 -17.96
CA ALA A 381 11.27 2.21 -17.25
C ALA A 381 11.67 2.28 -15.76
N LEU A 382 12.83 2.87 -15.43
CA LEU A 382 13.25 3.09 -14.05
C LEU A 382 12.33 4.07 -13.32
N PHE A 383 11.91 5.16 -13.97
CA PHE A 383 10.92 6.06 -13.41
C PHE A 383 9.61 5.33 -13.11
N GLY A 384 9.06 4.59 -14.06
CA GLY A 384 7.85 3.78 -13.88
C GLY A 384 7.99 2.78 -12.72
N ALA A 385 9.14 2.10 -12.62
CA ALA A 385 9.42 1.16 -11.54
C ALA A 385 9.48 1.85 -10.17
N VAL A 386 10.13 3.01 -10.04
CA VAL A 386 10.23 3.73 -8.75
C VAL A 386 9.01 4.58 -8.43
N SER A 387 8.27 5.10 -9.41
CA SER A 387 7.04 5.86 -9.21
C SER A 387 5.81 4.96 -9.01
N GLY A 388 5.79 3.81 -9.69
CA GLY A 388 4.65 2.89 -9.73
C GLY A 388 3.40 3.50 -10.37
N HIS A 389 3.53 4.48 -11.26
CA HIS A 389 2.40 5.07 -11.99
C HIS A 389 1.90 4.16 -13.10
N GLU A 390 2.80 3.40 -13.72
CA GLU A 390 2.48 2.53 -14.84
C GLU A 390 2.35 1.06 -14.42
N PRO A 391 1.61 0.24 -15.20
CA PRO A 391 1.60 -1.20 -15.04
C PRO A 391 3.01 -1.79 -15.22
N TYR A 392 3.39 -2.77 -14.41
CA TYR A 392 4.70 -3.43 -14.53
C TYR A 392 4.90 -4.12 -15.86
N ARG A 393 3.82 -4.58 -16.49
CA ARG A 393 3.85 -5.14 -17.85
C ARG A 393 4.43 -4.15 -18.87
N THR A 394 4.04 -2.87 -18.81
CA THR A 394 4.56 -1.81 -19.69
C THR A 394 6.05 -1.57 -19.41
N ILE A 395 6.42 -1.44 -18.14
CA ILE A 395 7.80 -1.22 -17.70
C ILE A 395 8.72 -2.36 -18.17
N TRP A 396 8.24 -3.60 -18.17
CA TRP A 396 8.98 -4.74 -18.71
C TRP A 396 9.26 -4.57 -20.21
N GLY A 397 8.28 -4.13 -20.99
CA GLY A 397 8.46 -3.87 -22.42
C GLY A 397 9.60 -2.90 -22.69
N ASP A 398 9.65 -1.79 -21.98
CA ASP A 398 10.71 -0.78 -22.11
C ASP A 398 12.07 -1.25 -21.60
N SER A 399 12.09 -1.99 -20.48
CA SER A 399 13.32 -2.55 -19.90
C SER A 399 13.99 -3.56 -20.81
N LEU A 400 13.21 -4.38 -21.52
CA LEU A 400 13.69 -5.43 -22.43
C LEU A 400 13.85 -4.94 -23.88
N ALA A 401 13.59 -3.67 -24.18
CA ALA A 401 13.81 -3.12 -25.51
C ALA A 401 15.28 -3.32 -25.94
N PRO A 402 15.56 -3.64 -27.22
CA PRO A 402 16.93 -3.87 -27.70
C PRO A 402 17.89 -2.72 -27.37
N ALA A 403 17.42 -1.47 -27.45
CA ALA A 403 18.22 -0.31 -27.09
C ALA A 403 18.60 -0.31 -25.59
N SER A 404 17.67 -0.61 -24.70
CA SER A 404 17.90 -0.71 -23.25
C SER A 404 18.91 -1.81 -22.92
N LEU A 405 18.74 -3.00 -23.50
CA LEU A 405 19.66 -4.13 -23.30
C LEU A 405 21.07 -3.82 -23.80
N THR A 406 21.18 -3.21 -24.99
CA THR A 406 22.47 -2.81 -25.59
C THR A 406 23.18 -1.76 -24.73
N ALA A 407 22.44 -0.79 -24.21
CA ALA A 407 22.97 0.24 -23.32
C ALA A 407 23.49 -0.35 -22.01
N ILE A 408 22.73 -1.27 -21.39
CA ILE A 408 23.15 -1.96 -20.15
C ILE A 408 24.42 -2.79 -20.43
N LEU A 409 24.45 -3.57 -21.50
CA LEU A 409 25.61 -4.41 -21.87
C LEU A 409 26.87 -3.56 -22.07
N GLY A 410 26.72 -2.44 -22.82
CA GLY A 410 27.81 -1.50 -23.02
C GLY A 410 28.31 -0.83 -21.73
N ALA A 411 27.42 -0.56 -20.77
CA ALA A 411 27.78 0.01 -19.48
C ALA A 411 28.46 -1.01 -18.55
N VAL A 412 28.09 -2.30 -18.64
CA VAL A 412 28.74 -3.39 -17.90
C VAL A 412 30.15 -3.64 -18.41
N LEU A 413 30.34 -3.72 -19.74
CA LEU A 413 31.65 -3.95 -20.35
C LEU A 413 32.68 -2.84 -20.07
N ARG A 414 32.23 -1.58 -19.97
CA ARG A 414 33.09 -0.44 -19.60
C ARG A 414 33.54 -0.45 -18.12
N ARG A 415 32.97 -1.29 -17.27
CA ARG A 415 33.38 -1.46 -15.87
C ARG A 415 34.64 -2.33 -15.71
N THR A 416 34.99 -3.08 -16.74
CA THR A 416 36.14 -4.02 -16.75
C THR A 416 37.42 -3.41 -17.23
N HIS A 417 37.43 -2.13 -17.56
CA HIS A 417 38.61 -1.32 -17.91
C HIS A 417 38.68 -0.08 -17.01
#